data_b032f20068300860c1bc98e7869a670c
#
_entry.id   b032f20068300860c1bc98e7869a670c
#
_cell.length_a   1.000
_cell.length_b   1.000
_cell.length_c   1.000
_cell.angle_alpha   90.00
_cell.angle_beta   90.00
_cell.angle_gamma   90.00
#
_symmetry.space_group_name_H-M   'P 1'
#
loop_
_entity.id
_entity.type
_entity.pdbx_description
1 polymer ?
#
loop_
_entity_poly.entity_id
_entity_poly.type
_entity_poly.pdbx_seq_one_letter_code
_entity_poly.pdbx_strand_id
1 'polypeptide(L)'
;MSFSHQQKPLNIVAVSGGLNSPSKTEALVQEILNELGDATPINVHFIKFSEIGHLLGGAIYRHQLPQRIQDDLVAVEAADALIVGTPVYRASFTGLFKHFFDFVEQTALVDVPVLLAASGGSDRHALVLEHQLRPLFSFFQAQTLPIGVYATDRDFTPAYSIHSELLRDRITLAVARALPILEWAPAKGQRADVVKEKSQHANQTLGINKQIEQEEVLPSAAVPNLDVAESRLHAKKTPQSHVA
;
A
#
# COMPACT_ATOMS: atom_id res chain seq x y z
N MET A 1 -23.18 32.38 19.50
CA MET A 1 -23.91 31.35 18.76
C MET A 1 -22.88 30.31 18.37
N SER A 2 -22.79 29.21 19.14
CA SER A 2 -21.90 28.08 18.82
C SER A 2 -22.57 27.27 17.72
N PHE A 3 -22.04 27.35 16.53
CA PHE A 3 -22.34 26.37 15.50
C PHE A 3 -21.64 25.08 15.90
N SER A 4 -22.34 24.16 16.56
CA SER A 4 -21.88 22.77 16.67
C SER A 4 -21.95 22.17 15.26
N HIS A 5 -20.86 22.25 14.52
CA HIS A 5 -20.67 21.40 13.36
C HIS A 5 -20.62 19.98 13.90
N GLN A 6 -21.73 19.28 13.75
CA GLN A 6 -21.77 17.83 13.98
C GLN A 6 -20.89 17.21 12.90
N GLN A 7 -19.64 16.95 13.26
CA GLN A 7 -18.63 16.40 12.35
C GLN A 7 -19.14 15.03 11.87
N LYS A 8 -19.25 14.84 10.57
CA LYS A 8 -19.63 13.54 9.99
C LYS A 8 -18.56 12.52 10.36
N PRO A 9 -18.94 11.33 10.88
CA PRO A 9 -17.96 10.29 11.18
C PRO A 9 -17.08 9.96 9.97
N LEU A 10 -15.78 9.83 10.18
CA LEU A 10 -14.82 9.39 9.16
C LEU A 10 -14.94 7.88 8.93
N ASN A 11 -15.00 7.46 7.69
CA ASN A 11 -14.97 6.04 7.32
C ASN A 11 -13.51 5.56 7.30
N ILE A 12 -13.10 4.91 8.36
CA ILE A 12 -11.76 4.36 8.54
C ILE A 12 -11.76 2.89 8.14
N VAL A 13 -10.88 2.51 7.22
CA VAL A 13 -10.59 1.10 6.99
C VAL A 13 -9.28 0.75 7.66
N ALA A 14 -9.33 -0.22 8.56
CA ALA A 14 -8.18 -0.76 9.25
C ALA A 14 -7.81 -2.12 8.65
N VAL A 15 -6.52 -2.35 8.44
CA VAL A 15 -6.00 -3.62 7.89
C VAL A 15 -4.96 -4.19 8.83
N SER A 16 -5.19 -5.40 9.34
CA SER A 16 -4.20 -6.19 10.08
C SER A 16 -3.69 -7.32 9.20
N GLY A 17 -2.44 -7.22 8.74
CA GLY A 17 -1.75 -8.22 7.93
C GLY A 17 -1.21 -9.43 8.72
N GLY A 18 -1.53 -9.55 10.02
CA GLY A 18 -1.20 -10.71 10.83
C GLY A 18 -2.02 -11.93 10.45
N LEU A 19 -1.37 -13.09 10.30
CA LEU A 19 -2.02 -14.32 9.82
C LEU A 19 -2.62 -15.16 10.97
N ASN A 20 -2.37 -14.80 12.21
CA ASN A 20 -2.88 -15.46 13.41
C ASN A 20 -3.77 -14.51 14.20
N SER A 21 -4.75 -15.07 14.93
CA SER A 21 -5.54 -14.36 15.93
C SER A 21 -5.55 -15.20 17.24
N PRO A 22 -5.27 -14.58 18.39
CA PRO A 22 -4.86 -13.19 18.58
C PRO A 22 -3.45 -12.91 18.05
N SER A 23 -3.14 -11.66 17.73
CA SER A 23 -1.81 -11.25 17.28
C SER A 23 -1.43 -9.85 17.75
N LYS A 24 -0.11 -9.62 17.90
CA LYS A 24 0.44 -8.30 18.26
C LYS A 24 0.10 -7.22 17.25
N THR A 25 0.10 -7.57 15.97
CA THR A 25 -0.29 -6.65 14.90
C THR A 25 -1.75 -6.23 14.99
N GLU A 26 -2.64 -7.19 15.27
CA GLU A 26 -4.07 -6.90 15.46
C GLU A 26 -4.28 -6.00 16.68
N ALA A 27 -3.63 -6.33 17.82
CA ALA A 27 -3.68 -5.52 19.03
C ALA A 27 -3.16 -4.09 18.80
N LEU A 28 -2.07 -3.94 18.05
CA LEU A 28 -1.50 -2.63 17.69
C LEU A 28 -2.48 -1.80 16.86
N VAL A 29 -3.06 -2.38 15.81
CA VAL A 29 -4.03 -1.68 14.95
C VAL A 29 -5.28 -1.32 15.75
N GLN A 30 -5.76 -2.23 16.61
CA GLN A 30 -6.92 -1.96 17.46
C GLN A 30 -6.67 -0.81 18.44
N GLU A 31 -5.46 -0.72 19.04
CA GLU A 31 -5.14 0.38 19.95
C GLU A 31 -5.07 1.71 19.24
N ILE A 32 -4.54 1.75 18.01
CA ILE A 32 -4.57 2.95 17.19
C ILE A 32 -6.01 3.37 16.85
N LEU A 33 -6.88 2.39 16.58
CA LEU A 33 -8.31 2.65 16.35
C LEU A 33 -9.01 3.20 17.59
N ASN A 34 -8.72 2.65 18.77
CA ASN A 34 -9.28 3.11 20.03
C ASN A 34 -8.89 4.58 20.28
N GLU A 35 -7.59 4.89 20.19
CA GLU A 35 -7.08 6.26 20.38
C GLU A 35 -7.69 7.24 19.37
N LEU A 36 -7.86 6.82 18.11
CA LEU A 36 -8.49 7.66 17.11
C LEU A 36 -10.00 7.86 17.38
N GLY A 37 -10.70 6.80 17.81
CA GLY A 37 -12.11 6.85 18.14
C GLY A 37 -12.42 7.70 19.38
N ASP A 38 -11.48 7.77 20.33
CA ASP A 38 -11.57 8.66 21.49
C ASP A 38 -11.39 10.14 21.09
N ALA A 39 -10.65 10.40 20.01
CA ALA A 39 -10.33 11.74 19.54
C ALA A 39 -11.35 12.32 18.54
N THR A 40 -12.00 11.48 17.71
CA THR A 40 -12.94 11.91 16.67
C THR A 40 -13.95 10.80 16.33
N PRO A 41 -15.20 11.15 15.92
CA PRO A 41 -16.16 10.14 15.48
C PRO A 41 -15.68 9.38 14.24
N ILE A 42 -15.65 8.05 14.32
CA ILE A 42 -15.24 7.17 13.22
C ILE A 42 -16.25 6.04 12.99
N ASN A 43 -16.38 5.62 11.73
CA ASN A 43 -16.97 4.35 11.33
C ASN A 43 -15.83 3.43 10.91
N VAL A 44 -15.71 2.25 11.50
CA VAL A 44 -14.58 1.35 11.27
C VAL A 44 -15.01 0.13 10.46
N HIS A 45 -14.29 -0.15 9.38
CA HIS A 45 -14.28 -1.44 8.71
C HIS A 45 -12.91 -2.10 8.96
N PHE A 46 -12.89 -3.19 9.76
CA PHE A 46 -11.63 -3.83 10.17
C PHE A 46 -11.40 -5.13 9.42
N ILE A 47 -10.40 -5.14 8.54
CA ILE A 47 -9.98 -6.28 7.72
C ILE A 47 -8.84 -7.01 8.45
N LYS A 48 -9.07 -8.27 8.82
CA LYS A 48 -8.11 -9.10 9.55
C LYS A 48 -7.65 -10.26 8.68
N PHE A 49 -6.38 -10.34 8.37
CA PHE A 49 -5.85 -11.42 7.53
C PHE A 49 -5.85 -12.79 8.22
N SER A 50 -5.95 -12.82 9.55
CA SER A 50 -6.25 -14.05 10.27
C SER A 50 -7.58 -14.68 9.89
N GLU A 51 -8.55 -13.87 9.43
CA GLU A 51 -9.88 -14.33 9.00
C GLU A 51 -9.97 -14.56 7.49
N ILE A 52 -9.34 -13.69 6.70
CA ILE A 52 -9.52 -13.68 5.24
C ILE A 52 -8.34 -14.26 4.46
N GLY A 53 -7.17 -14.42 5.11
CA GLY A 53 -5.94 -14.80 4.40
C GLY A 53 -6.05 -16.09 3.59
N HIS A 54 -6.80 -17.07 4.09
CA HIS A 54 -7.05 -18.33 3.38
C HIS A 54 -7.93 -18.16 2.11
N LEU A 55 -8.68 -17.07 2.01
CA LEU A 55 -9.53 -16.75 0.87
C LEU A 55 -8.78 -16.07 -0.28
N LEU A 56 -7.57 -15.55 -0.01
CA LEU A 56 -6.74 -14.88 -1.01
C LEU A 56 -5.97 -15.88 -1.90
N GLY A 57 -5.79 -17.12 -1.42
CA GLY A 57 -4.98 -18.12 -2.10
C GLY A 57 -5.55 -18.52 -3.46
N GLY A 58 -4.67 -18.58 -4.47
CA GLY A 58 -5.00 -19.06 -5.82
C GLY A 58 -5.66 -18.03 -6.75
N ALA A 59 -6.08 -16.88 -6.27
CA ALA A 59 -6.58 -15.80 -7.12
C ALA A 59 -5.42 -15.03 -7.77
N ILE A 60 -5.44 -14.91 -9.08
CA ILE A 60 -4.50 -14.09 -9.87
C ILE A 60 -5.18 -12.79 -10.31
N TYR A 61 -6.49 -12.84 -10.51
CA TYR A 61 -7.29 -11.69 -10.95
C TYR A 61 -8.39 -11.39 -9.95
N ARG A 62 -8.75 -10.11 -9.81
CA ARG A 62 -9.76 -9.62 -8.86
C ARG A 62 -11.11 -10.35 -8.96
N HIS A 63 -11.57 -10.68 -10.16
CA HIS A 63 -12.84 -11.37 -10.37
C HIS A 63 -12.86 -12.84 -9.87
N GLN A 64 -11.69 -13.40 -9.55
CA GLN A 64 -11.56 -14.75 -8.97
C GLN A 64 -11.70 -14.76 -7.45
N LEU A 65 -11.64 -13.58 -6.83
CA LEU A 65 -11.75 -13.43 -5.38
C LEU A 65 -13.20 -13.69 -4.93
N PRO A 66 -13.40 -14.32 -3.76
CA PRO A 66 -14.71 -14.40 -3.13
C PRO A 66 -15.32 -13.02 -2.87
N GLN A 67 -16.65 -12.94 -2.86
CA GLN A 67 -17.38 -11.68 -2.69
C GLN A 67 -16.93 -10.91 -1.44
N ARG A 68 -16.69 -11.60 -0.32
CA ARG A 68 -16.17 -10.96 0.91
C ARG A 68 -14.90 -10.16 0.67
N ILE A 69 -13.94 -10.71 -0.08
CA ILE A 69 -12.69 -10.00 -0.40
C ILE A 69 -12.93 -8.84 -1.36
N GLN A 70 -13.83 -9.00 -2.31
CA GLN A 70 -14.22 -7.92 -3.21
C GLN A 70 -14.86 -6.76 -2.45
N ASP A 71 -15.70 -7.06 -1.45
CA ASP A 71 -16.32 -6.05 -0.58
C ASP A 71 -15.27 -5.34 0.29
N ASP A 72 -14.28 -6.09 0.83
CA ASP A 72 -13.16 -5.54 1.57
C ASP A 72 -12.30 -4.60 0.69
N LEU A 73 -12.05 -4.98 -0.57
CA LEU A 73 -11.35 -4.12 -1.53
C LEU A 73 -12.13 -2.84 -1.84
N VAL A 74 -13.44 -2.96 -2.04
CA VAL A 74 -14.32 -1.79 -2.25
C VAL A 74 -14.29 -0.88 -1.01
N ALA A 75 -14.30 -1.46 0.20
CA ALA A 75 -14.20 -0.67 1.43
C ALA A 75 -12.87 0.09 1.50
N VAL A 76 -11.73 -0.57 1.20
CA VAL A 76 -10.40 0.09 1.12
C VAL A 76 -10.41 1.23 0.11
N GLU A 77 -10.93 0.98 -1.07
CA GLU A 77 -11.03 1.96 -2.16
C GLU A 77 -11.96 3.11 -1.83
N ALA A 78 -12.94 2.93 -0.94
CA ALA A 78 -13.90 3.94 -0.52
C ALA A 78 -13.55 4.68 0.78
N ALA A 79 -12.46 4.30 1.46
CA ALA A 79 -12.09 4.84 2.76
C ALA A 79 -11.76 6.34 2.74
N ASP A 80 -12.11 7.05 3.81
CA ASP A 80 -11.65 8.41 4.07
C ASP A 80 -10.20 8.43 4.54
N ALA A 81 -9.78 7.40 5.29
CA ALA A 81 -8.39 7.13 5.66
C ALA A 81 -8.16 5.64 5.94
N LEU A 82 -6.89 5.22 5.88
CA LEU A 82 -6.48 3.86 6.20
C LEU A 82 -5.59 3.84 7.45
N ILE A 83 -5.75 2.79 8.27
CA ILE A 83 -4.78 2.37 9.28
C ILE A 83 -4.29 0.99 8.86
N VAL A 84 -3.02 0.85 8.51
CA VAL A 84 -2.49 -0.41 8.00
C VAL A 84 -1.38 -0.94 8.89
N GLY A 85 -1.53 -2.16 9.37
CA GLY A 85 -0.56 -2.84 10.22
C GLY A 85 -0.14 -4.18 9.63
N THR A 86 1.15 -4.49 9.68
CA THR A 86 1.69 -5.79 9.26
C THR A 86 2.74 -6.31 10.24
N PRO A 87 2.80 -7.62 10.48
CA PRO A 87 3.98 -8.19 11.14
C PRO A 87 5.16 -8.18 10.16
N VAL A 88 6.37 -8.09 10.72
CA VAL A 88 7.59 -8.23 9.92
C VAL A 88 7.92 -9.70 9.71
N TYR A 89 7.77 -10.17 8.48
CA TYR A 89 8.18 -11.50 8.04
C TYR A 89 9.32 -11.38 7.03
N ARG A 90 10.49 -11.97 7.36
CA ARG A 90 11.65 -11.95 6.46
C ARG A 90 11.99 -10.52 5.98
N ALA A 91 12.06 -9.58 6.93
CA ALA A 91 12.40 -8.17 6.73
C ALA A 91 11.38 -7.34 5.92
N SER A 92 10.17 -7.84 5.68
CA SER A 92 9.12 -7.14 4.94
C SER A 92 7.73 -7.44 5.51
N PHE A 93 6.68 -6.90 4.90
CA PHE A 93 5.30 -7.29 5.15
C PHE A 93 5.04 -8.73 4.69
N THR A 94 3.91 -9.32 5.11
CA THR A 94 3.55 -10.69 4.69
C THR A 94 3.23 -10.73 3.18
N GLY A 95 3.48 -11.87 2.53
CA GLY A 95 3.17 -12.03 1.11
C GLY A 95 1.68 -11.84 0.81
N LEU A 96 0.77 -12.30 1.69
CA LEU A 96 -0.66 -12.10 1.54
C LEU A 96 -1.06 -10.63 1.69
N PHE A 97 -0.35 -9.85 2.52
CA PHE A 97 -0.56 -8.40 2.62
C PHE A 97 -0.28 -7.72 1.27
N LYS A 98 0.86 -8.03 0.65
CA LYS A 98 1.17 -7.51 -0.68
C LYS A 98 0.15 -7.98 -1.70
N HIS A 99 -0.19 -9.26 -1.70
CA HIS A 99 -1.16 -9.85 -2.63
C HIS A 99 -2.54 -9.20 -2.55
N PHE A 100 -3.03 -8.87 -1.36
CA PHE A 100 -4.27 -8.13 -1.19
C PHE A 100 -4.21 -6.74 -1.83
N PHE A 101 -3.13 -5.99 -1.57
CA PHE A 101 -2.96 -4.66 -2.15
C PHE A 101 -2.69 -4.68 -3.66
N ASP A 102 -2.27 -5.81 -4.24
CA ASP A 102 -2.15 -5.96 -5.70
C ASP A 102 -3.51 -5.96 -6.42
N PHE A 103 -4.61 -6.19 -5.69
CA PHE A 103 -5.97 -6.12 -6.23
C PHE A 103 -6.65 -4.75 -6.04
N VAL A 104 -6.08 -3.85 -5.25
CA VAL A 104 -6.59 -2.49 -5.06
C VAL A 104 -6.38 -1.69 -6.34
N GLU A 105 -7.42 -0.95 -6.78
CA GLU A 105 -7.32 -0.10 -7.96
C GLU A 105 -6.23 0.96 -7.80
N GLN A 106 -5.38 1.09 -8.80
CA GLN A 106 -4.14 1.87 -8.73
C GLN A 106 -4.34 3.34 -8.30
N THR A 107 -5.44 3.95 -8.73
CA THR A 107 -5.74 5.36 -8.46
C THR A 107 -6.68 5.56 -7.26
N ALA A 108 -7.14 4.47 -6.64
CA ALA A 108 -8.17 4.55 -5.62
C ALA A 108 -7.72 5.22 -4.32
N LEU A 109 -6.42 5.21 -4.02
CA LEU A 109 -5.86 5.77 -2.79
C LEU A 109 -5.16 7.12 -2.99
N VAL A 110 -5.29 7.75 -4.15
CA VAL A 110 -4.71 9.08 -4.39
C VAL A 110 -5.18 10.05 -3.31
N ASP A 111 -4.23 10.72 -2.64
CA ASP A 111 -4.44 11.67 -1.54
C ASP A 111 -5.17 11.08 -0.30
N VAL A 112 -5.38 9.75 -0.22
CA VAL A 112 -5.95 9.11 0.97
C VAL A 112 -4.90 9.08 2.09
N PRO A 113 -5.20 9.62 3.29
CA PRO A 113 -4.31 9.52 4.44
C PRO A 113 -4.13 8.06 4.88
N VAL A 114 -2.87 7.64 5.09
CA VAL A 114 -2.55 6.29 5.54
C VAL A 114 -1.62 6.32 6.75
N LEU A 115 -2.10 5.86 7.90
CA LEU A 115 -1.28 5.62 9.07
C LEU A 115 -0.63 4.23 8.96
N LEU A 116 0.70 4.21 9.02
CA LEU A 116 1.49 2.99 8.89
C LEU A 116 1.84 2.41 10.25
N ALA A 117 1.62 1.12 10.45
CA ALA A 117 1.99 0.38 11.64
C ALA A 117 2.71 -0.93 11.29
N ALA A 118 3.62 -1.36 12.15
CA ALA A 118 4.23 -2.67 12.02
C ALA A 118 4.60 -3.25 13.38
N SER A 119 4.59 -4.58 13.48
CA SER A 119 5.08 -5.29 14.66
C SER A 119 6.20 -6.26 14.28
N GLY A 120 7.24 -6.35 15.10
CA GLY A 120 8.36 -7.25 14.85
C GLY A 120 9.03 -7.73 16.12
N GLY A 121 9.87 -8.75 16.04
CA GLY A 121 10.55 -9.35 17.17
C GLY A 121 11.60 -8.46 17.86
N SER A 122 12.09 -7.42 17.17
CA SER A 122 13.12 -6.52 17.70
C SER A 122 13.16 -5.19 16.96
N ASP A 123 13.86 -4.21 17.54
CA ASP A 123 14.05 -2.87 16.97
C ASP A 123 14.80 -2.86 15.62
N ARG A 124 15.50 -3.96 15.29
CA ARG A 124 16.29 -4.07 14.04
C ARG A 124 15.46 -3.89 12.77
N HIS A 125 14.14 -4.11 12.87
CA HIS A 125 13.23 -4.04 11.74
C HIS A 125 12.36 -2.78 11.75
N ALA A 126 12.61 -1.81 12.64
CA ALA A 126 11.79 -0.59 12.75
C ALA A 126 11.69 0.20 11.43
N LEU A 127 12.74 0.15 10.61
CA LEU A 127 12.78 0.82 9.31
C LEU A 127 11.89 0.17 8.24
N VAL A 128 11.20 -0.96 8.53
CA VAL A 128 10.23 -1.57 7.62
C VAL A 128 9.12 -0.60 7.23
N LEU A 129 8.74 0.31 8.15
CA LEU A 129 7.78 1.37 7.87
C LEU A 129 8.23 2.23 6.69
N GLU A 130 9.50 2.64 6.69
CA GLU A 130 10.04 3.57 5.69
C GLU A 130 10.47 2.87 4.40
N HIS A 131 11.05 1.66 4.48
CA HIS A 131 11.65 0.98 3.34
C HIS A 131 10.73 -0.02 2.65
N GLN A 132 9.60 -0.39 3.28
CA GLN A 132 8.67 -1.36 2.72
C GLN A 132 7.24 -0.81 2.63
N LEU A 133 6.66 -0.35 3.74
CA LEU A 133 5.27 0.10 3.76
C LEU A 133 5.09 1.44 3.05
N ARG A 134 5.90 2.44 3.37
CA ARG A 134 5.79 3.77 2.76
C ARG A 134 5.94 3.73 1.24
N PRO A 135 6.91 3.03 0.63
CA PRO A 135 6.98 2.88 -0.83
C PRO A 135 5.76 2.21 -1.44
N LEU A 136 5.18 1.19 -0.77
CA LEU A 136 3.98 0.53 -1.26
C LEU A 136 2.80 1.52 -1.39
N PHE A 137 2.55 2.33 -0.36
CA PHE A 137 1.46 3.31 -0.39
C PHE A 137 1.79 4.56 -1.22
N SER A 138 3.08 4.89 -1.38
CA SER A 138 3.52 5.93 -2.32
C SER A 138 3.25 5.55 -3.78
N PHE A 139 3.30 4.27 -4.12
CA PHE A 139 2.88 3.78 -5.45
C PHE A 139 1.43 4.18 -5.75
N PHE A 140 0.53 4.08 -4.77
CA PHE A 140 -0.87 4.49 -4.88
C PHE A 140 -1.07 6.01 -4.78
N GLN A 141 -0.01 6.80 -4.67
CA GLN A 141 -0.05 8.25 -4.41
C GLN A 141 -0.84 8.59 -3.14
N ALA A 142 -0.87 7.68 -2.17
CA ALA A 142 -1.52 7.89 -0.89
C ALA A 142 -0.71 8.88 -0.03
N GLN A 143 -1.41 9.65 0.79
CA GLN A 143 -0.78 10.56 1.75
C GLN A 143 -0.34 9.77 2.99
N THR A 144 0.84 9.14 2.94
CA THR A 144 1.37 8.44 4.11
C THR A 144 1.67 9.41 5.24
N LEU A 145 1.07 9.17 6.41
CA LEU A 145 1.23 10.05 7.56
C LEU A 145 2.69 10.04 8.08
N PRO A 146 3.18 11.18 8.59
CA PRO A 146 4.61 11.33 8.91
C PRO A 146 5.06 10.43 10.06
N ILE A 147 4.17 10.13 11.02
CA ILE A 147 4.49 9.29 12.17
C ILE A 147 3.87 7.91 11.98
N GLY A 148 4.73 6.93 11.72
CA GLY A 148 4.36 5.53 11.79
C GLY A 148 4.59 4.93 13.18
N VAL A 149 3.93 3.81 13.47
CA VAL A 149 4.00 3.13 14.76
C VAL A 149 4.64 1.76 14.59
N TYR A 150 5.81 1.58 15.18
CA TYR A 150 6.49 0.29 15.23
C TYR A 150 6.45 -0.26 16.65
N ALA A 151 6.03 -1.51 16.79
CA ALA A 151 5.99 -2.22 18.07
C ALA A 151 6.88 -3.47 18.05
N THR A 152 7.51 -3.77 19.17
CA THR A 152 8.34 -4.97 19.36
C THR A 152 7.64 -5.97 20.26
N ASP A 153 8.18 -7.17 20.33
CA ASP A 153 7.67 -8.20 21.25
C ASP A 153 7.65 -7.74 22.72
N ARG A 154 8.57 -6.85 23.10
CA ARG A 154 8.66 -6.30 24.45
C ARG A 154 7.53 -5.37 24.84
N ASP A 155 6.80 -4.85 23.88
CA ASP A 155 5.72 -3.90 24.12
C ASP A 155 4.41 -4.58 24.51
N PHE A 156 4.36 -5.92 24.40
CA PHE A 156 3.15 -6.70 24.62
C PHE A 156 3.30 -7.68 25.78
N THR A 157 2.21 -7.86 26.53
CA THR A 157 2.08 -8.98 27.47
C THR A 157 1.96 -10.32 26.73
N PRO A 158 2.12 -11.47 27.42
CA PRO A 158 1.82 -12.78 26.83
C PRO A 158 0.38 -12.93 26.29
N ALA A 159 -0.56 -12.12 26.80
CA ALA A 159 -1.95 -12.07 26.34
C ALA A 159 -2.16 -11.07 25.17
N TYR A 160 -1.09 -10.59 24.53
CA TYR A 160 -1.09 -9.63 23.41
C TYR A 160 -1.62 -8.23 23.76
N SER A 161 -1.78 -7.88 25.04
CA SER A 161 -2.13 -6.51 25.45
C SER A 161 -0.89 -5.62 25.44
N ILE A 162 -1.02 -4.39 24.99
CA ILE A 162 0.05 -3.39 25.05
C ILE A 162 0.25 -2.95 26.50
N HIS A 163 1.46 -3.07 27.03
CA HIS A 163 1.83 -2.60 28.36
C HIS A 163 2.90 -1.51 28.36
N SER A 164 3.58 -1.30 27.23
CA SER A 164 4.64 -0.30 27.05
C SER A 164 4.04 1.11 27.01
N GLU A 165 4.41 1.97 27.96
CA GLU A 165 4.02 3.38 27.95
C GLU A 165 4.60 4.11 26.74
N LEU A 166 5.86 3.83 26.39
CA LEU A 166 6.51 4.42 25.22
C LEU A 166 5.75 4.12 23.93
N LEU A 167 5.20 2.92 23.79
CA LEU A 167 4.39 2.58 22.62
C LEU A 167 3.05 3.33 22.65
N ARG A 168 2.40 3.46 23.81
CA ARG A 168 1.17 4.25 23.94
C ARG A 168 1.42 5.71 23.59
N ASP A 169 2.46 6.33 24.15
CA ASP A 169 2.85 7.70 23.83
C ASP A 169 3.08 7.88 22.33
N ARG A 170 3.70 6.88 21.69
CA ARG A 170 3.93 6.89 20.23
C ARG A 170 2.62 6.82 19.46
N ILE A 171 1.64 6.00 19.91
CA ILE A 171 0.31 5.90 19.31
C ILE A 171 -0.43 7.23 19.46
N THR A 172 -0.49 7.77 20.68
CA THR A 172 -1.12 9.08 20.96
C THR A 172 -0.52 10.18 20.10
N LEU A 173 0.81 10.24 19.98
CA LEU A 173 1.49 11.21 19.13
C LEU A 173 1.12 11.02 17.65
N ALA A 174 1.09 9.77 17.17
CA ALA A 174 0.75 9.47 15.79
C ALA A 174 -0.68 9.91 15.45
N VAL A 175 -1.64 9.61 16.33
CA VAL A 175 -3.04 10.02 16.18
C VAL A 175 -3.18 11.53 16.27
N ALA A 176 -2.57 12.19 17.26
CA ALA A 176 -2.63 13.64 17.39
C ALA A 176 -2.09 14.38 16.16
N ARG A 177 -1.07 13.83 15.50
CA ARG A 177 -0.53 14.38 14.24
C ARG A 177 -1.36 14.01 13.01
N ALA A 178 -2.12 12.92 13.07
CA ALA A 178 -3.03 12.52 12.01
C ALA A 178 -4.30 13.40 11.98
N LEU A 179 -4.87 13.74 13.12
CA LEU A 179 -6.15 14.43 13.24
C LEU A 179 -6.30 15.65 12.33
N PRO A 180 -5.40 16.63 12.31
CA PRO A 180 -5.55 17.80 11.43
C PRO A 180 -5.61 17.40 9.94
N ILE A 181 -4.87 16.35 9.55
CA ILE A 181 -4.84 15.86 8.17
C ILE A 181 -6.17 15.18 7.85
N LEU A 182 -6.70 14.36 8.76
CA LEU A 182 -7.96 13.65 8.59
C LEU A 182 -9.15 14.59 8.53
N GLU A 183 -9.16 15.63 9.35
CA GLU A 183 -10.24 16.63 9.41
C GLU A 183 -10.27 17.53 8.17
N TRP A 184 -9.10 17.83 7.58
CA TRP A 184 -8.97 18.68 6.39
C TRP A 184 -8.96 17.91 5.08
N ALA A 185 -8.81 16.58 5.14
CA ALA A 185 -8.84 15.77 3.94
C ALA A 185 -10.21 15.87 3.28
N PRO A 186 -10.30 16.28 2.00
CA PRO A 186 -11.59 16.34 1.33
C PRO A 186 -12.21 14.93 1.28
N ALA A 187 -13.52 14.84 1.48
CA ALA A 187 -14.24 13.58 1.35
C ALA A 187 -13.94 12.95 -0.02
N LYS A 188 -13.88 11.62 -0.10
CA LYS A 188 -13.38 10.88 -1.28
C LYS A 188 -14.05 11.32 -2.60
N GLY A 189 -15.35 11.62 -2.61
CA GLY A 189 -16.03 12.13 -3.79
C GLY A 189 -15.45 13.44 -4.32
N GLN A 190 -15.04 14.33 -3.43
CA GLN A 190 -14.41 15.60 -3.77
C GLN A 190 -12.96 15.45 -4.25
N ARG A 191 -12.22 14.42 -3.76
CA ARG A 191 -10.85 14.13 -4.21
C ARG A 191 -10.81 13.70 -5.67
N ALA A 192 -11.72 12.82 -6.06
CA ALA A 192 -11.82 12.34 -7.45
C ALA A 192 -12.11 13.48 -8.44
N ASP A 193 -12.93 14.43 -8.06
CA ASP A 193 -13.28 15.58 -8.90
C ASP A 193 -12.09 16.56 -9.00
N VAL A 194 -11.40 16.84 -7.90
CA VAL A 194 -10.20 17.69 -7.90
C VAL A 194 -9.06 17.09 -8.74
N VAL A 195 -8.87 15.78 -8.67
CA VAL A 195 -7.85 15.08 -9.48
C VAL A 195 -8.20 15.14 -10.97
N LYS A 196 -9.46 14.92 -11.32
CA LYS A 196 -9.92 15.04 -12.72
C LYS A 196 -9.76 16.46 -13.25
N GLU A 197 -10.15 17.45 -12.46
CA GLU A 197 -10.05 18.87 -12.84
C GLU A 197 -8.60 19.30 -13.00
N LYS A 198 -7.73 18.94 -12.07
CA LYS A 198 -6.28 19.21 -12.16
C LYS A 198 -5.63 18.48 -13.33
N SER A 199 -5.99 17.23 -13.60
CA SER A 199 -5.48 16.46 -14.73
C SER A 199 -5.91 17.07 -16.06
N GLN A 200 -7.16 17.54 -16.18
CA GLN A 200 -7.66 18.24 -17.35
C GLN A 200 -6.94 19.57 -17.57
N HIS A 201 -6.73 20.33 -16.49
CA HIS A 201 -6.01 21.61 -16.54
C HIS A 201 -4.53 21.43 -16.89
N ALA A 202 -3.85 20.43 -16.32
CA ALA A 202 -2.47 20.10 -16.66
C ALA A 202 -2.32 19.68 -18.12
N ASN A 203 -3.23 18.86 -18.63
CA ASN A 203 -3.25 18.47 -20.06
C ASN A 203 -3.50 19.66 -20.99
N GLN A 204 -4.33 20.62 -20.61
CA GLN A 204 -4.54 21.85 -21.34
C GLN A 204 -3.31 22.76 -21.32
N THR A 205 -2.67 22.91 -20.14
CA THR A 205 -1.51 23.80 -19.95
C THR A 205 -0.25 23.25 -20.63
N LEU A 206 -0.06 21.93 -20.64
CA LEU A 206 1.10 21.29 -21.28
C LEU A 206 0.96 21.15 -22.80
N GLY A 207 -0.17 21.59 -23.38
CA GLY A 207 -0.37 21.51 -24.84
C GLY A 207 -0.38 20.07 -25.38
N ILE A 208 -0.63 19.09 -24.52
CA ILE A 208 -0.83 17.69 -24.90
C ILE A 208 -2.22 17.59 -25.52
N ASN A 209 -2.44 18.36 -26.59
CA ASN A 209 -3.59 18.18 -27.47
C ASN A 209 -3.29 17.00 -28.38
N LYS A 210 -4.24 16.13 -28.52
CA LYS A 210 -4.59 15.17 -29.59
C LYS A 210 -3.70 15.03 -30.86
N GLN A 211 -2.54 15.67 -30.93
CA GLN A 211 -1.59 15.54 -32.03
C GLN A 211 -0.68 14.31 -31.91
N ILE A 212 -0.62 13.66 -30.73
CA ILE A 212 0.14 12.40 -30.59
C ILE A 212 -0.58 11.21 -31.25
N GLU A 213 -1.87 11.31 -31.53
CA GLU A 213 -2.61 10.27 -32.30
C GLU A 213 -2.40 10.33 -33.81
N GLN A 214 -1.66 11.30 -34.33
CA GLN A 214 -1.38 11.48 -35.78
C GLN A 214 0.09 11.51 -36.15
N GLU A 215 1.02 11.37 -35.23
CA GLU A 215 2.41 11.12 -35.61
C GLU A 215 2.57 9.64 -35.97
N GLU A 216 2.57 9.48 -37.29
CA GLU A 216 2.99 8.36 -38.09
C GLU A 216 3.76 7.27 -37.35
N VAL A 217 3.20 6.09 -37.35
CA VAL A 217 3.97 4.86 -37.30
C VAL A 217 5.10 4.97 -38.31
N LEU A 218 6.28 5.35 -37.86
CA LEU A 218 7.49 5.22 -38.65
C LEU A 218 7.54 3.78 -39.17
N PRO A 219 7.67 3.55 -40.49
CA PRO A 219 7.76 2.19 -40.98
C PRO A 219 8.95 1.52 -40.30
N SER A 220 8.69 0.39 -39.71
CA SER A 220 9.68 -0.49 -39.10
C SER A 220 10.87 -0.60 -40.03
N ALA A 221 11.99 0.06 -39.68
CA ALA A 221 13.24 -0.18 -40.37
C ALA A 221 13.54 -1.65 -40.30
N ALA A 222 13.63 -2.32 -41.41
CA ALA A 222 13.90 -3.73 -41.57
C ALA A 222 15.11 -4.10 -40.70
N VAL A 223 14.89 -4.98 -39.72
CA VAL A 223 15.96 -5.61 -38.93
C VAL A 223 16.84 -6.37 -39.94
N PRO A 224 18.14 -6.08 -40.08
CA PRO A 224 19.00 -6.86 -40.96
C PRO A 224 19.03 -8.31 -40.48
N ASN A 225 18.77 -9.19 -41.43
CA ASN A 225 18.76 -10.64 -41.21
C ASN A 225 20.16 -11.09 -40.76
N LEU A 226 20.28 -11.56 -39.53
CA LEU A 226 21.51 -12.01 -38.87
C LEU A 226 22.02 -13.39 -39.38
N ASP A 227 21.37 -13.99 -40.37
CA ASP A 227 21.69 -15.33 -40.86
C ASP A 227 22.88 -15.43 -41.83
N VAL A 228 23.62 -14.33 -42.10
CA VAL A 228 24.77 -14.37 -43.01
C VAL A 228 26.15 -14.37 -42.31
N ALA A 229 26.18 -14.25 -41.00
CA ALA A 229 27.45 -14.16 -40.24
C ALA A 229 28.02 -15.50 -39.75
N GLU A 230 27.23 -16.56 -39.68
CA GLU A 230 27.72 -17.87 -39.15
C GLU A 230 28.41 -18.75 -40.20
N SER A 231 28.29 -18.49 -41.49
CA SER A 231 28.93 -19.33 -42.52
C SER A 231 30.41 -18.97 -42.83
N ARG A 232 31.00 -17.97 -42.16
CA ARG A 232 32.40 -17.58 -42.40
C ARG A 232 33.38 -17.94 -41.26
N LEU A 233 32.92 -18.53 -40.16
CA LEU A 233 33.79 -18.89 -39.02
C LEU A 233 34.22 -20.36 -38.98
N HIS A 234 33.75 -21.23 -39.87
CA HIS A 234 34.09 -22.66 -39.90
C HIS A 234 35.13 -23.08 -40.97
N ALA A 235 35.77 -22.16 -41.64
CA ALA A 235 36.72 -22.45 -42.72
C ALA A 235 38.19 -22.12 -42.40
N LYS A 236 38.63 -22.19 -41.15
CA LYS A 236 40.08 -22.10 -40.84
C LYS A 236 40.33 -22.72 -39.48
N LYS A 237 40.58 -24.05 -39.46
CA LYS A 237 41.56 -24.68 -38.54
C LYS A 237 41.60 -26.17 -38.80
N THR A 238 42.44 -26.61 -39.72
CA THR A 238 43.21 -27.82 -39.60
C THR A 238 44.70 -27.41 -39.64
N PRO A 239 45.52 -27.81 -38.71
CA PRO A 239 46.83 -28.27 -38.99
C PRO A 239 47.15 -29.63 -38.38
N GLN A 240 47.81 -30.34 -39.18
CA GLN A 240 48.51 -31.62 -39.06
C GLN A 240 49.33 -31.84 -37.81
N SER A 241 49.28 -33.08 -37.35
CA SER A 241 50.31 -33.99 -36.83
C SER A 241 51.75 -33.53 -36.79
N HIS A 242 52.49 -33.93 -35.72
CA HIS A 242 53.64 -34.86 -35.66
C HIS A 242 54.17 -34.87 -34.21
N VAL A 243 54.15 -36.04 -33.63
CA VAL A 243 55.26 -37.04 -33.39
C VAL A 243 56.41 -36.47 -32.51
N ALA A 244 56.54 -36.92 -31.31
CA ALA A 244 57.53 -37.78 -30.68
C ALA A 244 57.12 -38.01 -29.21
#